data_7f59c6512e5dc989ae5c6a69919b58c7
#
_entry.id   7f59c6512e5dc989ae5c6a69919b58c7
#
_cell.length_a   1.000
_cell.length_b   1.000
_cell.length_c   1.000
_cell.angle_alpha   90.00
_cell.angle_beta   90.00
_cell.angle_gamma   90.00
#
_symmetry.space_group_name_H-M   'P 1'
#
loop_
_entity.id
_entity.type
_entity.pdbx_description
1 polymer ?
#
loop_
_entity_poly.entity_id
_entity_poly.type
_entity_poly.pdbx_seq_one_letter_code
_entity_poly.pdbx_strand_id
1 'polypeptide(L)'
;MKKTYLLDTNIVSEFSKDKPNEQVLEFYRARKDLCAISAITWQELTRGVARMPEGRKKQYLEKCLANYEEVFEVISFDKFSAQICGEIQATAEKNGKTVPYYDFQIAATAVSNGMVLVTHNTSDFEQFKEKSFLRLEDWFTA
;
A
#
# COMPACT_ATOMS: atom_id res chain seq x y z
N MET A 1 14.64 -13.34 2.50
CA MET A 1 13.39 -13.91 1.96
C MET A 1 12.68 -12.86 1.10
N LYS A 2 12.26 -13.24 -0.09
CA LYS A 2 11.53 -12.35 -0.97
C LYS A 2 10.14 -12.07 -0.42
N LYS A 3 9.74 -10.80 -0.38
CA LYS A 3 8.41 -10.42 0.11
C LYS A 3 7.34 -10.70 -0.95
N THR A 4 6.18 -11.16 -0.49
CA THR A 4 5.06 -11.57 -1.35
C THR A 4 3.95 -10.53 -1.40
N TYR A 5 3.68 -9.86 -0.27
CA TYR A 5 2.55 -8.97 -0.10
C TYR A 5 3.00 -7.54 0.06
N LEU A 6 2.46 -6.66 -0.80
CA LEU A 6 2.67 -5.22 -0.68
C LEU A 6 1.39 -4.65 -0.04
N LEU A 7 1.51 -4.13 1.16
CA LEU A 7 0.36 -3.62 1.91
C LEU A 7 0.09 -2.17 1.55
N ASP A 8 -1.13 -1.88 1.10
CA ASP A 8 -1.57 -0.53 0.82
C ASP A 8 -1.74 0.26 2.13
N THR A 9 -1.78 1.56 2.04
CA THR A 9 -1.88 2.47 3.19
C THR A 9 -3.08 2.16 4.08
N ASN A 10 -4.25 1.85 3.49
CA ASN A 10 -5.45 1.53 4.26
C ASN A 10 -5.34 0.25 5.09
N ILE A 11 -4.46 -0.68 4.69
CA ILE A 11 -4.20 -1.89 5.47
C ILE A 11 -3.29 -1.55 6.65
N VAL A 12 -2.19 -0.84 6.41
CA VAL A 12 -1.24 -0.46 7.46
C VAL A 12 -1.92 0.43 8.51
N SER A 13 -2.81 1.31 8.07
CA SER A 13 -3.54 2.22 8.98
C SER A 13 -4.40 1.49 10.00
N GLU A 14 -4.85 0.26 9.68
CA GLU A 14 -5.59 -0.55 10.66
C GLU A 14 -4.77 -0.84 11.92
N PHE A 15 -3.45 -1.04 11.75
CA PHE A 15 -2.59 -1.44 12.88
C PHE A 15 -2.47 -0.38 13.98
N SER A 16 -2.80 0.87 13.69
CA SER A 16 -2.73 1.96 14.66
C SER A 16 -4.08 2.39 15.21
N LYS A 17 -5.17 1.77 14.78
CA LYS A 17 -6.52 2.09 15.26
C LYS A 17 -6.77 1.50 16.64
N ASP A 18 -7.64 2.16 17.43
CA ASP A 18 -8.07 1.65 18.74
C ASP A 18 -8.81 0.32 18.59
N LYS A 19 -9.63 0.20 17.54
CA LYS A 19 -10.40 -1.02 17.24
C LYS A 19 -10.09 -1.47 15.83
N PRO A 20 -8.92 -2.09 15.60
CA PRO A 20 -8.56 -2.54 14.27
C PRO A 20 -9.44 -3.71 13.81
N ASN A 21 -9.52 -3.90 12.51
CA ASN A 21 -10.23 -5.03 11.92
C ASN A 21 -9.49 -6.33 12.31
N GLU A 22 -10.17 -7.24 13.00
CA GLU A 22 -9.57 -8.46 13.51
C GLU A 22 -9.12 -9.40 12.40
N GLN A 23 -9.86 -9.48 11.30
CA GLN A 23 -9.49 -10.33 10.19
C GLN A 23 -8.21 -9.85 9.49
N VAL A 24 -8.06 -8.53 9.33
CA VAL A 24 -6.82 -7.94 8.79
C VAL A 24 -5.64 -8.31 9.69
N LEU A 25 -5.81 -8.19 11.00
CA LEU A 25 -4.75 -8.54 11.96
C LEU A 25 -4.38 -10.02 11.87
N GLU A 26 -5.36 -10.91 11.78
CA GLU A 26 -5.11 -12.35 11.67
C GLU A 26 -4.34 -12.69 10.39
N PHE A 27 -4.77 -12.14 9.26
CA PHE A 27 -4.09 -12.35 8.00
C PHE A 27 -2.65 -11.84 8.05
N TYR A 28 -2.45 -10.66 8.64
CA TYR A 28 -1.12 -10.09 8.79
C TYR A 28 -0.22 -10.95 9.68
N ARG A 29 -0.72 -11.38 10.85
CA ARG A 29 0.06 -12.19 11.79
C ARG A 29 0.55 -13.48 11.14
N ALA A 30 -0.28 -14.09 10.30
CA ALA A 30 0.07 -15.32 9.60
C ALA A 30 1.09 -15.10 8.48
N ARG A 31 1.23 -13.86 7.97
CA ARG A 31 2.04 -13.53 6.78
C ARG A 31 3.06 -12.44 7.01
N LYS A 32 3.27 -12.02 8.24
CA LYS A 32 4.07 -10.82 8.56
C LYS A 32 5.47 -10.83 7.95
N ASP A 33 6.11 -11.98 7.87
CA ASP A 33 7.46 -12.11 7.32
C ASP A 33 7.51 -11.98 5.80
N LEU A 34 6.35 -11.98 5.15
CA LEU A 34 6.20 -11.86 3.70
C LEU A 34 5.65 -10.49 3.28
N CYS A 35 5.45 -9.59 4.23
CA CYS A 35 4.84 -8.29 3.98
C CYS A 35 5.88 -7.19 3.84
N ALA A 36 5.61 -6.26 2.91
CA ALA A 36 6.40 -5.05 2.71
C ALA A 36 5.44 -3.90 2.39
N ILE A 37 5.95 -2.69 2.39
CA ILE A 37 5.20 -1.50 1.96
C ILE A 37 5.98 -0.78 0.86
N SER A 38 5.30 0.00 0.05
CA SER A 38 5.96 0.81 -0.97
C SER A 38 6.49 2.11 -0.36
N ALA A 39 7.47 2.71 -1.02
CA ALA A 39 7.94 4.06 -0.66
C ALA A 39 6.80 5.08 -0.73
N ILE A 40 5.82 4.86 -1.60
CA ILE A 40 4.65 5.73 -1.73
C ILE A 40 3.76 5.61 -0.48
N THR A 41 3.51 4.40 0.00
CA THR A 41 2.78 4.18 1.25
C THR A 41 3.54 4.81 2.43
N TRP A 42 4.86 4.66 2.47
CA TRP A 42 5.68 5.30 3.49
C TRP A 42 5.50 6.83 3.48
N GLN A 43 5.50 7.42 2.29
CA GLN A 43 5.24 8.86 2.13
C GLN A 43 3.87 9.27 2.65
N GLU A 44 2.82 8.52 2.30
CA GLU A 44 1.46 8.80 2.76
C GLU A 44 1.33 8.72 4.28
N LEU A 45 1.92 7.69 4.88
CA LEU A 45 1.92 7.53 6.33
C LEU A 45 2.65 8.69 7.02
N THR A 46 3.81 9.05 6.50
CA THR A 46 4.62 10.16 7.02
C THR A 46 3.85 11.49 6.92
N ARG A 47 3.24 11.75 5.76
CA ARG A 47 2.45 12.96 5.54
C ARG A 47 1.26 13.02 6.50
N GLY A 48 0.56 11.89 6.66
CA GLY A 48 -0.59 11.83 7.55
C GLY A 48 -0.26 12.19 8.99
N VAL A 49 0.88 11.73 9.49
CA VAL A 49 1.34 12.05 10.84
C VAL A 49 1.86 13.48 10.92
N ALA A 50 2.68 13.89 9.94
CA ALA A 50 3.33 15.21 9.95
C ALA A 50 2.32 16.37 9.97
N ARG A 51 1.18 16.22 9.30
CA ARG A 51 0.16 17.27 9.23
C ARG A 51 -0.78 17.33 10.43
N MET A 52 -0.69 16.40 11.34
CA MET A 52 -1.54 16.39 12.53
C MET A 52 -1.16 17.52 13.49
N PRO A 53 -2.16 18.08 14.22
CA PRO A 53 -1.85 19.04 15.28
C PRO A 53 -1.06 18.37 16.39
N GLU A 54 -0.17 19.14 17.02
CA GLU A 54 0.62 18.65 18.14
C GLU A 54 -0.29 18.14 19.26
N GLY A 55 0.07 17.03 19.89
CA GLY A 55 -0.69 16.44 20.96
C GLY A 55 -0.42 14.95 21.12
N ARG A 56 -1.15 14.32 22.00
CA ARG A 56 -0.98 12.90 22.35
C ARG A 56 -1.20 11.96 21.17
N LYS A 57 -2.19 12.26 20.35
CA LYS A 57 -2.50 11.41 19.19
C LYS A 57 -1.35 11.42 18.19
N LYS A 58 -0.81 12.60 17.90
CA LYS A 58 0.35 12.72 17.00
C LYS A 58 1.54 11.97 17.56
N GLN A 59 1.82 12.13 18.86
CA GLN A 59 2.93 11.43 19.53
C GLN A 59 2.78 9.92 19.43
N TYR A 60 1.56 9.40 19.63
CA TYR A 60 1.28 7.98 19.49
C TYR A 60 1.54 7.49 18.05
N LEU A 61 1.05 8.24 17.07
CA LEU A 61 1.22 7.86 15.66
C LEU A 61 2.68 7.99 15.20
N GLU A 62 3.43 8.92 15.76
CA GLU A 62 4.88 9.02 15.51
C GLU A 62 5.60 7.75 15.99
N LYS A 63 5.19 7.21 17.13
CA LYS A 63 5.74 5.94 17.64
C LYS A 63 5.34 4.76 16.75
N CYS A 64 4.11 4.75 16.25
CA CYS A 64 3.66 3.72 15.31
C CYS A 64 4.50 3.78 14.03
N LEU A 65 4.74 4.97 13.52
CA LEU A 65 5.54 5.18 12.31
C LEU A 65 6.96 4.67 12.48
N ALA A 66 7.58 4.97 13.63
CA ALA A 66 8.92 4.48 13.95
C ALA A 66 8.96 2.95 13.98
N ASN A 67 7.93 2.33 14.54
CA ASN A 67 7.81 0.87 14.57
C ASN A 67 7.66 0.29 13.17
N TYR A 68 6.89 0.92 12.30
CA TYR A 68 6.72 0.47 10.90
C TYR A 68 8.04 0.51 10.15
N GLU A 69 8.86 1.54 10.40
CA GLU A 69 10.18 1.66 9.79
C GLU A 69 11.08 0.47 10.14
N GLU A 70 10.98 -0.03 11.37
CA GLU A 70 11.77 -1.19 11.82
C GLU A 70 11.21 -2.51 11.29
N VAL A 71 9.89 -2.63 11.19
CA VAL A 71 9.21 -3.89 10.87
C VAL A 71 9.10 -4.15 9.38
N PHE A 72 8.83 -3.11 8.57
CA PHE A 72 8.57 -3.28 7.14
C PHE A 72 9.79 -2.96 6.29
N GLU A 73 10.05 -3.84 5.33
CA GLU A 73 10.89 -3.48 4.20
C GLU A 73 10.12 -2.46 3.36
N VAL A 74 10.79 -1.38 2.96
CA VAL A 74 10.20 -0.34 2.09
C VAL A 74 10.71 -0.54 0.67
N ILE A 75 9.80 -0.86 -0.24
CA ILE A 75 10.13 -1.12 -1.65
C ILE A 75 10.17 0.22 -2.40
N SER A 76 11.29 0.50 -3.06
CA SER A 76 11.49 1.75 -3.79
C SER A 76 10.64 1.83 -5.05
N PHE A 77 10.23 3.06 -5.39
CA PHE A 77 9.62 3.36 -6.66
C PHE A 77 10.75 3.64 -7.67
N ASP A 78 11.21 2.59 -8.33
CA ASP A 78 12.37 2.65 -9.21
C ASP A 78 11.99 2.92 -10.69
N LYS A 79 12.98 2.86 -11.57
CA LYS A 79 12.78 3.10 -13.01
C LYS A 79 11.76 2.14 -13.63
N PHE A 80 11.79 0.86 -13.23
CA PHE A 80 10.86 -0.14 -13.76
C PHE A 80 9.44 0.12 -13.27
N SER A 81 9.29 0.47 -12.00
CA SER A 81 8.00 0.87 -11.45
C SER A 81 7.47 2.12 -12.17
N ALA A 82 8.33 3.09 -12.42
CA ALA A 82 7.96 4.32 -13.12
C ALA A 82 7.47 4.04 -14.53
N GLN A 83 8.14 3.14 -15.25
CA GLN A 83 7.74 2.77 -16.61
C GLN A 83 6.36 2.10 -16.62
N ILE A 84 6.15 1.13 -15.77
CA ILE A 84 4.85 0.44 -15.62
C ILE A 84 3.78 1.44 -15.23
N CYS A 85 4.08 2.34 -14.30
CA CYS A 85 3.17 3.38 -13.84
C CYS A 85 2.71 4.26 -15.02
N GLY A 86 3.65 4.72 -15.83
CA GLY A 86 3.34 5.53 -17.01
C GLY A 86 2.41 4.81 -17.99
N GLU A 87 2.66 3.53 -18.23
CA GLU A 87 1.84 2.71 -19.12
C GLU A 87 0.41 2.53 -18.58
N ILE A 88 0.29 2.25 -17.28
CA ILE A 88 -1.02 2.10 -16.61
C ILE A 88 -1.78 3.42 -16.64
N GLN A 89 -1.13 4.54 -16.35
CA GLN A 89 -1.75 5.86 -16.38
C GLN A 89 -2.28 6.19 -17.76
N ALA A 90 -1.47 5.98 -18.80
CA ALA A 90 -1.88 6.25 -20.17
C ALA A 90 -3.11 5.43 -20.58
N THR A 91 -3.15 4.15 -20.17
CA THR A 91 -4.31 3.29 -20.44
C THR A 91 -5.56 3.79 -19.72
N ALA A 92 -5.42 4.17 -18.46
CA ALA A 92 -6.55 4.69 -17.67
C ALA A 92 -7.09 5.99 -18.26
N GLU A 93 -6.21 6.89 -18.67
CA GLU A 93 -6.58 8.17 -19.29
C GLU A 93 -7.35 7.95 -20.60
N LYS A 94 -6.88 7.03 -21.44
CA LYS A 94 -7.56 6.68 -22.70
C LYS A 94 -8.95 6.12 -22.46
N ASN A 95 -9.17 5.46 -21.33
CA ASN A 95 -10.46 4.87 -20.97
C ASN A 95 -11.33 5.83 -20.12
N GLY A 96 -10.89 7.07 -19.93
CA GLY A 96 -11.61 8.06 -19.14
C GLY A 96 -11.70 7.75 -17.66
N LYS A 97 -10.77 6.92 -17.15
CA LYS A 97 -10.72 6.55 -15.74
C LYS A 97 -9.83 7.52 -14.97
N THR A 98 -10.29 7.92 -13.78
CA THR A 98 -9.50 8.75 -12.87
C THR A 98 -9.33 8.03 -11.54
N VAL A 99 -8.08 7.94 -11.09
CA VAL A 99 -7.73 7.49 -9.73
C VAL A 99 -6.61 8.39 -9.24
N PRO A 100 -6.39 8.48 -7.91
CA PRO A 100 -5.26 9.25 -7.38
C PRO A 100 -3.93 8.76 -7.93
N TYR A 101 -2.99 9.67 -8.15
CA TYR A 101 -1.67 9.33 -8.71
C TYR A 101 -0.93 8.27 -7.89
N TYR A 102 -1.01 8.34 -6.58
CA TYR A 102 -0.29 7.38 -5.74
C TYR A 102 -0.84 5.95 -5.88
N ASP A 103 -2.10 5.77 -6.26
CA ASP A 103 -2.65 4.44 -6.53
C ASP A 103 -1.95 3.79 -7.74
N PHE A 104 -1.73 4.56 -8.81
CA PHE A 104 -0.94 4.08 -9.95
C PHE A 104 0.47 3.69 -9.54
N GLN A 105 1.10 4.50 -8.70
CA GLN A 105 2.47 4.28 -8.25
C GLN A 105 2.58 3.03 -7.37
N ILE A 106 1.62 2.82 -6.47
CA ILE A 106 1.58 1.64 -5.61
C ILE A 106 1.34 0.38 -6.44
N ALA A 107 0.36 0.42 -7.36
CA ALA A 107 0.08 -0.71 -8.25
C ALA A 107 1.31 -1.08 -9.08
N ALA A 108 1.97 -0.09 -9.65
CA ALA A 108 3.18 -0.30 -10.45
C ALA A 108 4.32 -0.90 -9.63
N THR A 109 4.47 -0.48 -8.39
CA THR A 109 5.48 -1.04 -7.48
C THR A 109 5.20 -2.53 -7.24
N ALA A 110 3.96 -2.90 -7.01
CA ALA A 110 3.58 -4.29 -6.82
C ALA A 110 3.88 -5.12 -8.07
N VAL A 111 3.48 -4.64 -9.24
CA VAL A 111 3.69 -5.35 -10.51
C VAL A 111 5.17 -5.53 -10.81
N SER A 112 5.97 -4.46 -10.68
CA SER A 112 7.40 -4.53 -11.02
C SER A 112 8.18 -5.47 -10.09
N ASN A 113 7.67 -5.73 -8.90
CA ASN A 113 8.31 -6.62 -7.92
C ASN A 113 7.63 -7.99 -7.82
N GLY A 114 6.63 -8.26 -8.67
CA GLY A 114 5.93 -9.55 -8.66
C GLY A 114 5.18 -9.83 -7.37
N MET A 115 4.63 -8.79 -6.74
CA MET A 115 3.97 -8.88 -5.43
C MET A 115 2.45 -8.78 -5.57
N VAL A 116 1.75 -9.36 -4.60
CA VAL A 116 0.31 -9.20 -4.45
C VAL A 116 0.06 -7.88 -3.73
N LEU A 117 -0.78 -7.02 -4.29
CA LEU A 117 -1.19 -5.79 -3.63
C LEU A 117 -2.36 -6.10 -2.70
N VAL A 118 -2.18 -5.83 -1.42
CA VAL A 118 -3.24 -5.99 -0.41
C VAL A 118 -3.86 -4.63 -0.16
N THR A 119 -5.14 -4.50 -0.49
CA THR A 119 -5.86 -3.23 -0.37
C THR A 119 -7.34 -3.46 -0.10
N HIS A 120 -7.96 -2.52 0.62
CA HIS A 120 -9.40 -2.52 0.80
C HIS A 120 -10.13 -1.87 -0.38
N ASN A 121 -9.41 -1.08 -1.18
CA ASN A 121 -9.95 -0.35 -2.32
C ASN A 121 -9.77 -1.11 -3.64
N THR A 122 -10.14 -2.40 -3.67
CA THR A 122 -9.92 -3.25 -4.85
C THR A 122 -10.55 -2.68 -6.11
N SER A 123 -11.71 -2.00 -5.99
CA SER A 123 -12.39 -1.42 -7.15
C SER A 123 -11.54 -0.39 -7.89
N ASP A 124 -10.71 0.38 -7.17
CA ASP A 124 -9.82 1.37 -7.79
C ASP A 124 -8.73 0.71 -8.63
N PHE A 125 -8.33 -0.51 -8.28
CA PHE A 125 -7.23 -1.22 -8.91
C PHE A 125 -7.66 -2.27 -9.94
N GLU A 126 -8.94 -2.66 -9.97
CA GLU A 126 -9.46 -3.68 -10.89
C GLU A 126 -9.14 -3.36 -12.35
N GLN A 127 -9.19 -2.08 -12.71
CA GLN A 127 -8.93 -1.62 -14.08
C GLN A 127 -7.51 -1.94 -14.58
N PHE A 128 -6.58 -2.23 -13.66
CA PHE A 128 -5.17 -2.50 -14.00
C PHE A 128 -4.87 -3.99 -14.17
N LYS A 129 -5.77 -4.87 -13.75
CA LYS A 129 -5.50 -6.32 -13.68
C LYS A 129 -5.20 -6.94 -15.04
N GLU A 130 -6.00 -6.59 -16.07
CA GLU A 130 -5.90 -7.23 -17.39
C GLU A 130 -4.60 -6.92 -18.12
N LYS A 131 -4.05 -5.70 -17.94
CA LYS A 131 -2.92 -5.24 -18.74
C LYS A 131 -1.59 -5.25 -17.98
N SER A 132 -1.64 -5.37 -16.67
CA SER A 132 -0.42 -5.25 -15.84
C SER A 132 -0.12 -6.51 -15.03
N PHE A 133 -0.95 -7.55 -15.11
CA PHE A 133 -0.81 -8.76 -14.29
C PHE A 133 -0.87 -8.45 -12.78
N LEU A 134 -1.54 -7.37 -12.41
CA LEU A 134 -1.69 -7.01 -11.00
C LEU A 134 -2.56 -8.05 -10.28
N ARG A 135 -2.06 -8.55 -9.15
CA ARG A 135 -2.81 -9.46 -8.27
C ARG A 135 -3.24 -8.70 -7.04
N LEU A 136 -4.51 -8.85 -6.66
CA LEU A 136 -5.13 -8.12 -5.55
C LEU A 136 -5.66 -9.09 -4.50
N GLU A 137 -5.56 -8.69 -3.23
CA GLU A 137 -6.25 -9.34 -2.11
C GLU A 137 -6.85 -8.26 -1.22
N ASP A 138 -8.03 -8.53 -0.67
CA ASP A 138 -8.66 -7.66 0.33
C ASP A 138 -8.78 -8.48 1.63
N TRP A 139 -7.95 -8.13 2.61
CA TRP A 139 -7.94 -8.85 3.88
C TRP A 139 -9.10 -8.48 4.82
N PHE A 140 -9.90 -7.48 4.46
CA PHE A 140 -11.12 -7.15 5.20
C PHE A 140 -12.25 -8.15 4.92
N THR A 141 -12.27 -8.70 3.71
CA THR A 141 -13.37 -9.54 3.22
C THR A 141 -12.97 -10.97 2.87
N ALA A 142 -11.71 -11.28 3.00
CA ALA A 142 -11.18 -12.59 2.60
C ALA A 142 -11.61 -13.72 3.54
#